data_f46dabb051e1db61624bb7f20b98595d
#
_entry.id   f46dabb051e1db61624bb7f20b98595d
#
_cell.length_a   1.000
_cell.length_b   1.000
_cell.length_c   1.000
_cell.angle_alpha   90.00
_cell.angle_beta   90.00
_cell.angle_gamma   90.00
#
_symmetry.space_group_name_H-M   'P 1'
#
loop_
_entity.id
_entity.type
_entity.pdbx_description
1 polymer ?
#
loop_
_entity_poly.entity_id
_entity_poly.type
_entity_poly.pdbx_seq_one_letter_code
_entity_poly.pdbx_strand_id
1 'polypeptide(L)'
;MKSQVVLSKQSPQLGKRHLEVMDELESMLDKGKSFSTMSDLAKQLKISLRTLYEIAPSKEELIVTTVDRVLKKHGKIAMDAMNAHSSPIKKLESFLTVANQAVGPRFERFTLSLSSL
;
A
#
# COMPACT_ATOMS: atom_id res chain seq x y z
N MET A 1 -16.93 -1.27 25.30
CA MET A 1 -16.81 -0.55 24.87
C MET A 1 -15.79 0.09 24.86
N LYS A 2 -15.07 -0.02 25.37
CA LYS A 2 -14.08 0.71 25.29
C LYS A 2 -12.87 0.14 24.81
N SER A 3 -12.60 -1.15 24.75
CA SER A 3 -11.29 -1.63 24.37
C SER A 3 -11.05 -1.57 22.91
N GLN A 4 -12.02 -1.88 22.14
CA GLN A 4 -11.77 -1.71 20.75
C GLN A 4 -11.64 -0.25 20.48
N VAL A 5 -12.09 0.50 21.40
CA VAL A 5 -11.90 1.90 21.29
C VAL A 5 -10.45 2.29 21.39
N VAL A 6 -9.68 1.53 22.12
CA VAL A 6 -8.26 1.80 22.22
C VAL A 6 -7.61 1.75 20.85
N LEU A 7 -7.95 0.72 20.09
CA LEU A 7 -7.44 0.64 18.73
C LEU A 7 -7.97 1.77 17.89
N SER A 8 -9.22 2.12 18.10
CA SER A 8 -9.80 3.22 17.37
C SER A 8 -9.10 4.51 17.64
N LYS A 9 -8.62 4.68 18.85
CA LYS A 9 -7.93 5.89 19.18
C LYS A 9 -6.67 6.06 18.41
N GLN A 10 -5.99 4.97 18.14
CA GLN A 10 -4.81 5.04 17.33
C GLN A 10 -5.17 5.36 15.90
N SER A 11 -6.32 4.89 15.46
CA SER A 11 -6.78 5.15 14.12
C SER A 11 -6.89 6.64 13.81
N PRO A 12 -7.47 7.45 14.68
CA PRO A 12 -7.54 8.88 14.38
C PRO A 12 -6.19 9.50 14.15
N GLN A 13 -5.18 9.03 14.87
CA GLN A 13 -3.83 9.55 14.67
C GLN A 13 -3.26 9.13 13.36
N LEU A 14 -3.66 7.93 12.93
CA LEU A 14 -3.28 7.42 11.65
C LEU A 14 -4.35 7.73 10.63
N GLY A 15 -5.16 8.72 10.91
CA GLY A 15 -6.33 8.98 10.10
C GLY A 15 -6.02 9.68 8.80
N LYS A 16 -6.74 10.76 8.57
CA LYS A 16 -6.73 11.39 7.26
C LYS A 16 -5.33 11.75 6.77
N ARG A 17 -4.54 12.38 7.63
CA ARG A 17 -3.20 12.80 7.23
C ARG A 17 -2.31 11.62 6.86
N HIS A 18 -2.34 10.59 7.69
CA HIS A 18 -1.53 9.41 7.43
C HIS A 18 -1.99 8.68 6.19
N LEU A 19 -3.29 8.64 5.95
CA LEU A 19 -3.81 8.01 4.73
C LEU A 19 -3.37 8.77 3.49
N GLU A 20 -3.36 10.10 3.56
CA GLU A 20 -2.88 10.91 2.45
C GLU A 20 -1.43 10.62 2.15
N VAL A 21 -0.61 10.46 3.19
CA VAL A 21 0.79 10.13 3.03
C VAL A 21 0.93 8.75 2.39
N MET A 22 0.14 7.78 2.83
CA MET A 22 0.18 6.45 2.25
C MET A 22 -0.21 6.47 0.78
N ASP A 23 -1.20 7.27 0.41
CA ASP A 23 -1.60 7.40 -0.98
C ASP A 23 -0.46 7.98 -1.82
N GLU A 24 0.27 8.92 -1.26
CA GLU A 24 1.41 9.53 -1.94
C GLU A 24 2.51 8.50 -2.14
N LEU A 25 2.77 7.69 -1.12
CA LEU A 25 3.78 6.64 -1.21
C LEU A 25 3.40 5.60 -2.27
N GLU A 26 2.13 5.23 -2.36
CA GLU A 26 1.66 4.33 -3.40
C GLU A 26 1.90 4.93 -4.77
N SER A 27 1.63 6.22 -4.93
CA SER A 27 1.85 6.91 -6.18
C SER A 27 3.32 6.87 -6.58
N MET A 28 4.21 7.12 -5.62
CA MET A 28 5.64 7.06 -5.88
C MET A 28 6.06 5.68 -6.33
N LEU A 29 5.52 4.66 -5.67
CA LEU A 29 5.82 3.28 -6.02
C LEU A 29 5.33 2.96 -7.44
N ASP A 30 4.12 3.39 -7.77
CA ASP A 30 3.56 3.16 -9.10
C ASP A 30 4.36 3.85 -10.19
N LYS A 31 4.97 4.98 -9.88
CA LYS A 31 5.79 5.71 -10.85
C LYS A 31 7.20 5.17 -10.96
N GLY A 32 7.50 4.13 -10.21
CA GLY A 32 8.82 3.50 -10.26
C GLY A 32 9.89 4.28 -9.54
N LYS A 33 9.51 5.20 -8.67
CA LYS A 33 10.49 5.95 -7.90
C LYS A 33 11.03 5.09 -6.79
N SER A 34 12.33 5.13 -6.57
CA SER A 34 12.90 4.44 -5.44
C SER A 34 12.74 5.31 -4.20
N PHE A 35 12.57 4.66 -3.06
CA PHE A 35 12.50 5.39 -1.81
C PHE A 35 13.91 5.72 -1.37
N SER A 36 14.15 6.99 -1.11
CA SER A 36 15.45 7.44 -0.59
C SER A 36 15.45 7.28 0.92
N THR A 37 16.25 8.08 1.63
CA THR A 37 16.28 7.96 3.09
C THR A 37 14.95 8.42 3.68
N MET A 38 14.69 8.01 4.91
CA MET A 38 13.49 8.45 5.62
C MET A 38 13.43 9.97 5.69
N SER A 39 14.58 10.60 5.92
CA SER A 39 14.65 12.05 5.98
C SER A 39 14.26 12.70 4.65
N ASP A 40 14.78 12.17 3.56
CA ASP A 40 14.45 12.70 2.24
C ASP A 40 12.97 12.47 1.91
N LEU A 41 12.46 11.31 2.27
CA LEU A 41 11.04 11.02 2.05
C LEU A 41 10.15 11.98 2.79
N ALA A 42 10.50 12.28 4.05
CA ALA A 42 9.72 13.22 4.84
C ALA A 42 9.66 14.58 4.16
N LYS A 43 10.79 15.01 3.60
CA LYS A 43 10.84 16.29 2.88
C LYS A 43 9.97 16.25 1.63
N GLN A 44 10.04 15.18 0.88
CA GLN A 44 9.24 15.04 -0.34
C GLN A 44 7.76 15.02 -0.03
N LEU A 45 7.40 14.37 1.07
CA LEU A 45 6.01 14.26 1.48
C LEU A 45 5.52 15.48 2.24
N LYS A 46 6.44 16.41 2.56
CA LYS A 46 6.12 17.63 3.29
C LYS A 46 5.55 17.35 4.66
N ILE A 47 6.16 16.40 5.34
CA ILE A 47 5.78 16.03 6.71
C ILE A 47 7.05 15.97 7.56
N SER A 48 6.87 15.93 8.85
CA SER A 48 8.00 15.80 9.75
C SER A 48 8.52 14.38 9.71
N LEU A 49 9.79 14.22 10.02
CA LEU A 49 10.38 12.91 10.12
C LEU A 49 9.67 12.07 11.18
N ARG A 50 9.25 12.72 12.25
CA ARG A 50 8.51 12.06 13.31
C ARG A 50 7.20 11.46 12.81
N THR A 51 6.48 12.22 11.99
CA THR A 51 5.22 11.75 11.42
C THR A 51 5.46 10.51 10.56
N LEU A 52 6.53 10.52 9.78
CA LEU A 52 6.85 9.38 8.95
C LEU A 52 7.15 8.16 9.80
N TYR A 53 7.90 8.33 10.89
CA TYR A 53 8.21 7.21 11.77
C TYR A 53 6.99 6.72 12.54
N GLU A 54 5.94 7.53 12.66
CA GLU A 54 4.69 7.06 13.24
C GLU A 54 3.99 6.08 12.30
N ILE A 55 4.23 6.19 11.00
CA ILE A 55 3.63 5.29 10.03
C ILE A 55 4.39 3.96 9.99
N ALA A 56 5.71 4.03 9.99
CA ALA A 56 6.54 2.82 9.94
C ALA A 56 7.88 3.10 10.62
N PRO A 57 8.41 2.13 11.36
CA PRO A 57 9.64 2.34 12.13
C PRO A 57 10.91 2.37 11.30
N SER A 58 10.85 2.00 10.03
CA SER A 58 12.03 1.97 9.18
C SER A 58 11.60 2.10 7.73
N LYS A 59 12.57 2.36 6.86
CA LYS A 59 12.34 2.40 5.42
C LYS A 59 11.82 1.06 4.91
N GLU A 60 12.40 -0.03 5.43
CA GLU A 60 11.97 -1.37 5.04
C GLU A 60 10.50 -1.60 5.37
N GLU A 61 10.12 -1.27 6.59
CA GLU A 61 8.74 -1.44 7.03
C GLU A 61 7.82 -0.52 6.23
N LEU A 62 8.30 0.66 5.88
CA LEU A 62 7.50 1.58 5.09
C LEU A 62 7.19 1.01 3.71
N ILE A 63 8.20 0.43 3.06
CA ILE A 63 8.01 -0.17 1.75
C ILE A 63 7.06 -1.37 1.86
N VAL A 64 7.28 -2.22 2.84
CA VAL A 64 6.43 -3.40 3.04
C VAL A 64 4.99 -2.98 3.30
N THR A 65 4.79 -1.98 4.14
CA THR A 65 3.44 -1.50 4.46
C THR A 65 2.77 -0.94 3.21
N THR A 66 3.51 -0.21 2.40
CA THR A 66 2.96 0.38 1.18
C THR A 66 2.57 -0.71 0.18
N VAL A 67 3.45 -1.68 -0.03
CA VAL A 67 3.16 -2.78 -0.95
C VAL A 67 1.99 -3.61 -0.46
N ASP A 68 1.95 -3.91 0.84
CA ASP A 68 0.85 -4.66 1.42
C ASP A 68 -0.49 -3.97 1.19
N ARG A 69 -0.50 -2.66 1.35
CA ARG A 69 -1.71 -1.88 1.14
C ARG A 69 -2.20 -1.96 -0.30
N VAL A 70 -1.26 -1.88 -1.25
CA VAL A 70 -1.58 -2.00 -2.67
C VAL A 70 -2.13 -3.39 -2.97
N LEU A 71 -1.50 -4.43 -2.45
CA LEU A 71 -1.93 -5.79 -2.70
C LEU A 71 -3.31 -6.07 -2.13
N LYS A 72 -3.59 -5.56 -0.94
CA LYS A 72 -4.91 -5.74 -0.32
C LYS A 72 -6.00 -5.05 -1.13
N LYS A 73 -5.71 -3.86 -1.59
CA LYS A 73 -6.67 -3.11 -2.39
C LYS A 73 -7.00 -3.84 -3.68
N HIS A 74 -5.98 -4.30 -4.38
CA HIS A 74 -6.19 -4.99 -5.65
C HIS A 74 -6.72 -6.40 -5.45
N GLY A 75 -6.38 -7.02 -4.33
CA GLY A 75 -6.93 -8.32 -3.99
C GLY A 75 -8.44 -8.24 -3.82
N LYS A 76 -8.92 -7.18 -3.19
CA LYS A 76 -10.35 -7.00 -3.03
C LYS A 76 -11.03 -6.79 -4.38
N ILE A 77 -10.41 -6.00 -5.25
CA ILE A 77 -10.95 -5.78 -6.58
C ILE A 77 -11.02 -7.09 -7.36
N ALA A 78 -9.99 -7.91 -7.25
CA ALA A 78 -9.96 -9.21 -7.92
C ALA A 78 -11.04 -10.14 -7.40
N MET A 79 -11.24 -10.14 -6.09
CA MET A 79 -12.29 -10.97 -5.49
C MET A 79 -13.69 -10.51 -5.93
N ASP A 80 -13.91 -9.20 -5.96
CA ASP A 80 -15.18 -8.67 -6.41
C ASP A 80 -15.44 -9.03 -7.87
N ALA A 81 -14.41 -8.95 -8.70
CA ALA A 81 -14.52 -9.32 -10.11
C ALA A 81 -14.86 -10.80 -10.25
N MET A 82 -14.22 -11.64 -9.44
CA MET A 82 -14.49 -13.06 -9.46
C MET A 82 -15.94 -13.34 -9.06
N ASN A 83 -16.42 -12.66 -8.04
CA ASN A 83 -17.76 -12.90 -7.53
C ASN A 83 -18.86 -12.42 -8.46
N ALA A 84 -18.52 -11.67 -9.49
CA ALA A 84 -19.50 -11.23 -10.47
C ALA A 84 -19.91 -12.36 -11.43
N HIS A 85 -19.23 -13.50 -11.38
CA HIS A 85 -19.51 -14.62 -12.28
C HIS A 85 -19.96 -15.83 -11.48
N SER A 86 -20.75 -16.69 -12.12
CA SER A 86 -21.22 -17.92 -11.49
C SER A 86 -20.43 -19.12 -11.95
N SER A 87 -19.84 -19.08 -13.14
CA SER A 87 -19.06 -20.18 -13.66
C SER A 87 -17.68 -20.23 -13.02
N PRO A 88 -17.23 -21.41 -12.56
CA PRO A 88 -15.90 -21.51 -11.94
C PRO A 88 -14.78 -21.06 -12.87
N ILE A 89 -14.85 -21.39 -14.15
CA ILE A 89 -13.81 -21.00 -15.07
C ILE A 89 -13.79 -19.49 -15.29
N LYS A 90 -14.96 -18.89 -15.35
CA LYS A 90 -15.06 -17.46 -15.51
C LYS A 90 -14.61 -16.72 -14.27
N LYS A 91 -14.87 -17.28 -13.09
CA LYS A 91 -14.37 -16.71 -11.84
C LYS A 91 -12.85 -16.67 -11.86
N LEU A 92 -12.24 -17.77 -12.25
CA LEU A 92 -10.78 -17.87 -12.29
C LEU A 92 -10.19 -16.90 -13.29
N GLU A 93 -10.75 -16.86 -14.50
CA GLU A 93 -10.27 -15.95 -15.54
C GLU A 93 -10.35 -14.50 -15.08
N SER A 94 -11.46 -14.14 -14.47
CA SER A 94 -11.67 -12.79 -14.00
C SER A 94 -10.68 -12.41 -12.91
N PHE A 95 -10.47 -13.32 -11.96
CA PHE A 95 -9.52 -13.09 -10.88
C PHE A 95 -8.10 -12.91 -11.45
N LEU A 96 -7.68 -13.80 -12.32
CA LEU A 96 -6.35 -13.75 -12.89
C LEU A 96 -6.12 -12.50 -13.72
N THR A 97 -7.14 -12.08 -14.46
CA THR A 97 -7.03 -10.87 -15.26
C THR A 97 -6.78 -9.65 -14.38
N VAL A 98 -7.60 -9.50 -13.34
CA VAL A 98 -7.45 -8.35 -12.45
C VAL A 98 -6.12 -8.42 -11.69
N ALA A 99 -5.76 -9.59 -11.20
CA ALA A 99 -4.51 -9.76 -10.48
C ALA A 99 -3.31 -9.44 -11.36
N ASN A 100 -3.34 -9.89 -12.60
CA ASN A 100 -2.25 -9.62 -13.53
C ASN A 100 -2.13 -8.14 -13.84
N GLN A 101 -3.25 -7.46 -14.02
CA GLN A 101 -3.24 -6.03 -14.28
C GLN A 101 -2.70 -5.24 -13.09
N ALA A 102 -2.98 -5.72 -11.89
CA ALA A 102 -2.54 -5.02 -10.68
C ALA A 102 -1.07 -5.25 -10.41
N VAL A 103 -0.62 -6.50 -10.52
CA VAL A 103 0.74 -6.87 -10.10
C VAL A 103 1.73 -6.82 -11.26
N GLY A 104 1.29 -7.24 -12.45
CA GLY A 104 2.19 -7.35 -13.60
C GLY A 104 2.99 -6.09 -13.87
N PRO A 105 2.33 -4.94 -14.12
CA PRO A 105 3.07 -3.72 -14.41
C PRO A 105 3.88 -3.20 -13.24
N ARG A 106 3.51 -3.56 -12.03
CA ARG A 106 4.16 -3.06 -10.82
C ARG A 106 5.25 -3.97 -10.29
N PHE A 107 5.31 -5.19 -10.77
CA PHE A 107 6.23 -6.18 -10.21
C PHE A 107 7.67 -5.69 -10.22
N GLU A 108 8.12 -5.17 -11.35
CA GLU A 108 9.47 -4.67 -11.47
C GLU A 108 9.73 -3.51 -10.53
N ARG A 109 8.74 -2.62 -10.39
CA ARG A 109 8.88 -1.48 -9.50
C ARG A 109 8.97 -1.90 -8.04
N PHE A 110 8.18 -2.89 -7.65
CA PHE A 110 8.25 -3.44 -6.30
C PHE A 110 9.63 -4.03 -6.05
N THR A 111 10.13 -4.79 -7.03
CA THR A 111 11.44 -5.41 -6.92
C THR A 111 12.54 -4.38 -6.78
N LEU A 112 12.47 -3.31 -7.55
CA LEU A 112 13.45 -2.24 -7.47
C LEU A 112 13.41 -1.55 -6.10
N SER A 113 12.20 -1.32 -5.58
CA SER A 113 12.06 -0.71 -4.26
C SER A 113 12.68 -1.58 -3.18
N LEU A 114 12.47 -2.89 -3.27
CA LEU A 114 13.04 -3.81 -2.29
C LEU A 114 14.55 -3.89 -2.41
N SER A 115 15.07 -3.84 -3.62
CA SER A 115 16.52 -3.97 -3.79
C SER A 115 17.27 -2.71 -3.35
N SER A 116 16.57 -1.63 -3.07
CA SER A 116 17.19 -0.42 -2.56
C SER A 116 17.37 -0.45 -1.05
N LEU A 117 16.91 -1.51 -0.40
CA LEU A 117 17.02 -1.62 1.06
C LEU A 117 18.42 -2.03 1.51
#